data_ec3de1aaf720f04a2da52bbb63d60187
#
_entry.id   ec3de1aaf720f04a2da52bbb63d60187
#
_cell.length_a   1.000
_cell.length_b   1.000
_cell.length_c   1.000
_cell.angle_alpha   90.00
_cell.angle_beta   90.00
_cell.angle_gamma   90.00
#
_symmetry.space_group_name_H-M   'P 1'
#
loop_
_entity.id
_entity.type
_entity.pdbx_description
1 polymer ?
#
loop_
_entity_poly.entity_id
_entity_poly.type
_entity_poly.pdbx_seq_one_letter_code
_entity_poly.pdbx_strand_id
1 'polypeptide(L)'
;LLGGLAVRNISDMSSDTQNILADNYNSLLYSRRMLDALERIKNDPQARAEFEKNLDLQQKNITEIDENVATAHLVAQYEAMHRDLNDTTIQRVRMALNDIMSLNMATIYRKSKVAERTADQALLWICIIAVACVLIAFAFLIRLPRSITSPIRKLTDGILEIANHNYEKRLDLGDNQEFAEVASSFNRMAERLTEYRKSTLADIIQAKKYIEAIVNSITEPIIGLDRDRSILF
;
A
#
# COMPACT_ATOMS: atom_id res chain seq x y z
N LEU A 1 -5.88 -3.19 -2.46
CA LEU A 1 -6.24 -3.33 -3.89
C LEU A 1 -5.05 -3.02 -4.81
N LEU A 2 -4.33 -1.89 -4.65
CA LEU A 2 -3.16 -1.52 -5.46
C LEU A 2 -1.98 -2.51 -5.31
N GLY A 3 -1.69 -2.99 -4.10
CA GLY A 3 -0.64 -3.99 -3.86
C GLY A 3 -0.96 -5.34 -4.51
N GLY A 4 -2.21 -5.77 -4.53
CA GLY A 4 -2.61 -7.03 -5.18
C GLY A 4 -2.50 -6.98 -6.71
N LEU A 5 -2.81 -5.84 -7.33
CA LEU A 5 -2.63 -5.62 -8.79
C LEU A 5 -1.15 -5.58 -9.17
N ALA A 6 -0.30 -4.95 -8.37
CA ALA A 6 1.14 -4.89 -8.62
C ALA A 6 1.79 -6.28 -8.50
N VAL A 7 1.44 -7.07 -7.47
CA VAL A 7 1.93 -8.44 -7.29
C VAL A 7 1.47 -9.34 -8.44
N ARG A 8 0.23 -9.23 -8.90
CA ARG A 8 -0.30 -10.01 -10.02
C ARG A 8 0.41 -9.68 -11.32
N ASN A 9 0.61 -8.40 -11.66
CA ASN A 9 1.35 -7.99 -12.86
C ASN A 9 2.82 -8.46 -12.85
N ILE A 10 3.48 -8.42 -11.68
CA ILE A 10 4.86 -8.92 -11.53
C ILE A 10 4.91 -10.44 -11.68
N SER A 11 3.92 -11.16 -11.14
CA SER A 11 3.83 -12.63 -11.25
C SER A 11 3.59 -13.08 -12.68
N ASP A 12 2.67 -12.45 -13.40
CA ASP A 12 2.35 -12.79 -14.79
C ASP A 12 3.55 -12.49 -15.72
N MET A 13 4.24 -11.36 -15.55
CA MET A 13 5.48 -11.04 -16.27
C MET A 13 6.63 -12.00 -15.95
N SER A 14 6.74 -12.46 -14.71
CA SER A 14 7.79 -13.42 -14.31
C SER A 14 7.58 -14.77 -14.98
N SER A 15 6.35 -15.26 -15.05
CA SER A 15 5.99 -16.54 -15.68
C SER A 15 6.26 -16.53 -17.18
N ASP A 16 5.83 -15.49 -17.88
CA ASP A 16 6.06 -15.36 -19.33
C ASP A 16 7.55 -15.23 -19.67
N THR A 17 8.30 -14.48 -18.87
CA THR A 17 9.76 -14.34 -19.05
C THR A 17 10.49 -15.65 -18.82
N GLN A 18 10.09 -16.45 -17.82
CA GLN A 18 10.70 -17.76 -17.55
C GLN A 18 10.43 -18.76 -18.67
N ASN A 19 9.21 -18.84 -19.18
CA ASN A 19 8.86 -19.74 -20.28
C ASN A 19 9.63 -19.41 -21.56
N ILE A 20 9.69 -18.12 -21.92
CA ILE A 20 10.43 -17.67 -23.10
C ILE A 20 11.94 -17.91 -22.98
N LEU A 21 12.51 -17.74 -21.76
CA LEU A 21 13.92 -18.06 -21.51
C LEU A 21 14.18 -19.56 -21.63
N ALA A 22 13.27 -20.41 -21.13
CA ALA A 22 13.37 -21.87 -21.23
C ALA A 22 13.34 -22.32 -22.67
N ASP A 23 12.44 -21.80 -23.52
CA ASP A 23 12.30 -22.16 -24.90
C ASP A 23 13.53 -21.76 -25.76
N ASN A 24 14.05 -20.55 -25.57
CA ASN A 24 15.29 -20.12 -26.22
C ASN A 24 16.51 -20.94 -25.76
N TYR A 25 16.53 -21.36 -24.48
CA TYR A 25 17.56 -22.25 -23.96
C TYR A 25 17.45 -23.64 -24.59
N ASN A 26 16.25 -24.15 -24.81
CA ASN A 26 16.02 -25.43 -25.53
C ASN A 26 16.54 -25.38 -26.97
N SER A 27 16.33 -24.27 -27.69
CA SER A 27 16.88 -24.09 -29.03
C SER A 27 18.41 -24.14 -29.05
N LEU A 28 19.08 -23.56 -28.05
CA LEU A 28 20.53 -23.69 -27.89
C LEU A 28 20.95 -25.15 -27.66
N LEU A 29 20.21 -25.88 -26.81
CA LEU A 29 20.48 -27.27 -26.49
C LEU A 29 20.32 -28.17 -27.72
N TYR A 30 19.24 -27.97 -28.47
CA TYR A 30 19.00 -28.75 -29.71
C TYR A 30 20.06 -28.45 -30.75
N SER A 31 20.40 -27.18 -30.96
CA SER A 31 21.46 -26.76 -31.86
C SER A 31 22.81 -27.35 -31.48
N ARG A 32 23.15 -27.37 -30.20
CA ARG A 32 24.38 -27.98 -29.68
C ARG A 32 24.44 -29.48 -29.96
N ARG A 33 23.35 -30.20 -29.67
CA ARG A 33 23.26 -31.65 -29.97
C ARG A 33 23.34 -31.96 -31.47
N MET A 34 22.75 -31.08 -32.30
CA MET A 34 22.88 -31.19 -33.77
C MET A 34 24.32 -30.96 -34.22
N LEU A 35 25.05 -30.00 -33.62
CA LEU A 35 26.48 -29.81 -33.91
C LEU A 35 27.31 -31.05 -33.55
N ASP A 36 27.10 -31.59 -32.34
CA ASP A 36 27.81 -32.80 -31.88
C ASP A 36 27.49 -34.01 -32.76
N ALA A 37 26.27 -34.15 -33.23
CA ALA A 37 25.87 -35.19 -34.20
C ALA A 37 26.50 -34.95 -35.59
N LEU A 38 26.56 -33.68 -36.03
CA LEU A 38 27.14 -33.29 -37.33
C LEU A 38 28.62 -33.65 -37.43
N GLU A 39 29.39 -33.55 -36.32
CA GLU A 39 30.81 -33.93 -36.28
C GLU A 39 31.02 -35.45 -36.52
N ARG A 40 30.05 -36.27 -36.10
CA ARG A 40 30.12 -37.73 -36.23
C ARG A 40 29.38 -38.26 -37.48
N ILE A 41 28.69 -37.40 -38.25
CA ILE A 41 27.71 -37.78 -39.28
C ILE A 41 28.29 -38.62 -40.41
N LYS A 42 29.59 -38.51 -40.70
CA LYS A 42 30.29 -39.29 -41.73
C LYS A 42 30.58 -40.74 -41.30
N ASN A 43 30.79 -40.95 -40.01
CA ASN A 43 31.36 -42.18 -39.46
C ASN A 43 30.40 -42.96 -38.56
N ASP A 44 29.29 -42.33 -38.11
CA ASP A 44 28.34 -42.90 -37.18
C ASP A 44 26.92 -42.87 -37.74
N PRO A 45 26.34 -44.03 -38.08
CA PRO A 45 24.97 -44.11 -38.58
C PRO A 45 23.91 -43.58 -37.62
N GLN A 46 24.18 -43.63 -36.30
CA GLN A 46 23.26 -43.12 -35.26
C GLN A 46 23.27 -41.60 -35.20
N ALA A 47 24.35 -40.94 -35.57
CA ALA A 47 24.48 -39.50 -35.56
C ALA A 47 23.43 -38.80 -36.45
N ARG A 48 23.05 -39.41 -37.56
CA ARG A 48 21.99 -38.88 -38.42
C ARG A 48 20.62 -38.88 -37.73
N ALA A 49 20.25 -39.98 -37.11
CA ALA A 49 19.00 -40.11 -36.38
C ALA A 49 18.93 -39.12 -35.18
N GLU A 50 20.08 -38.92 -34.50
CA GLU A 50 20.20 -37.93 -33.40
C GLU A 50 20.04 -36.50 -33.94
N PHE A 51 20.62 -36.17 -35.07
CA PHE A 51 20.46 -34.86 -35.72
C PHE A 51 19.00 -34.62 -36.09
N GLU A 52 18.35 -35.54 -36.80
CA GLU A 52 16.95 -35.43 -37.23
C GLU A 52 15.99 -35.30 -36.07
N LYS A 53 16.19 -36.03 -34.96
CA LYS A 53 15.42 -35.91 -33.75
C LYS A 53 15.51 -34.49 -33.14
N ASN A 54 16.71 -33.92 -33.07
CA ASN A 54 16.89 -32.58 -32.50
C ASN A 54 16.39 -31.49 -33.45
N LEU A 55 16.44 -31.72 -34.78
CA LEU A 55 15.88 -30.83 -35.78
C LEU A 55 14.34 -30.78 -35.68
N ASP A 56 13.67 -31.90 -35.47
CA ASP A 56 12.22 -31.97 -35.23
C ASP A 56 11.83 -31.22 -33.94
N LEU A 57 12.63 -31.40 -32.88
CA LEU A 57 12.42 -30.65 -31.63
C LEU A 57 12.60 -29.14 -31.83
N GLN A 58 13.61 -28.72 -32.62
CA GLN A 58 13.84 -27.31 -32.94
C GLN A 58 12.68 -26.72 -33.75
N GLN A 59 12.16 -27.45 -34.74
CA GLN A 59 11.00 -26.98 -35.52
C GLN A 59 9.74 -26.79 -34.69
N LYS A 60 9.57 -27.56 -33.61
CA LYS A 60 8.44 -27.45 -32.67
C LYS A 60 8.64 -26.39 -31.60
N ASN A 61 9.87 -25.91 -31.44
CA ASN A 61 10.26 -24.95 -30.36
C ASN A 61 10.45 -23.51 -30.88
N ILE A 62 9.93 -23.18 -32.05
CA ILE A 62 10.05 -21.83 -32.63
C ILE A 62 9.19 -20.86 -31.86
N THR A 63 9.81 -19.85 -31.24
CA THR A 63 9.12 -18.81 -30.43
C THR A 63 9.23 -17.41 -31.05
N GLU A 64 10.23 -17.18 -31.88
CA GLU A 64 10.50 -15.87 -32.50
C GLU A 64 10.40 -15.96 -34.04
N ILE A 65 9.98 -14.86 -34.69
CA ILE A 65 9.81 -14.79 -36.16
C ILE A 65 11.16 -15.04 -36.88
N ASP A 66 12.23 -14.44 -36.36
CA ASP A 66 13.58 -14.58 -36.96
C ASP A 66 14.10 -16.00 -36.79
N GLU A 67 13.74 -16.72 -35.74
CA GLU A 67 14.09 -18.11 -35.48
C GLU A 67 13.41 -19.03 -36.49
N ASN A 68 12.17 -18.73 -36.90
CA ASN A 68 11.48 -19.47 -37.94
C ASN A 68 12.28 -19.44 -39.28
N VAL A 69 12.76 -18.27 -39.67
CA VAL A 69 13.55 -18.09 -40.88
C VAL A 69 14.88 -18.86 -40.80
N ALA A 70 15.58 -18.76 -39.67
CA ALA A 70 16.84 -19.42 -39.42
C ALA A 70 16.66 -20.95 -39.39
N THR A 71 15.58 -21.46 -38.78
CA THR A 71 15.27 -22.90 -38.75
C THR A 71 14.90 -23.43 -40.13
N ALA A 72 14.11 -22.67 -40.91
CA ALA A 72 13.80 -23.05 -42.31
C ALA A 72 15.07 -23.09 -43.16
N HIS A 73 16.00 -22.14 -42.97
CA HIS A 73 17.30 -22.14 -43.64
C HIS A 73 18.13 -23.37 -43.24
N LEU A 74 18.17 -23.73 -41.96
CA LEU A 74 18.85 -24.94 -41.49
C LEU A 74 18.30 -26.21 -42.17
N VAL A 75 16.96 -26.34 -42.22
CA VAL A 75 16.30 -27.49 -42.91
C VAL A 75 16.76 -27.58 -44.36
N ALA A 76 16.74 -26.47 -45.12
CA ALA A 76 17.17 -26.45 -46.52
C ALA A 76 18.65 -26.84 -46.68
N GLN A 77 19.54 -26.38 -45.77
CA GLN A 77 20.96 -26.77 -45.82
C GLN A 77 21.16 -28.23 -45.43
N TYR A 78 20.38 -28.77 -44.50
CA TYR A 78 20.42 -30.19 -44.14
C TYR A 78 19.95 -31.08 -45.27
N GLU A 79 18.88 -30.73 -45.97
CA GLU A 79 18.41 -31.46 -47.16
C GLU A 79 19.44 -31.45 -48.31
N ALA A 80 20.13 -30.31 -48.48
CA ALA A 80 21.21 -30.21 -49.44
C ALA A 80 22.40 -31.14 -49.09
N MET A 81 22.77 -31.19 -47.81
CA MET A 81 23.80 -32.08 -47.28
C MET A 81 23.39 -33.56 -47.40
N HIS A 82 22.11 -33.89 -47.22
CA HIS A 82 21.59 -35.24 -47.36
C HIS A 82 21.73 -35.75 -48.80
N ARG A 83 21.61 -34.87 -49.82
CA ARG A 83 21.77 -35.19 -51.21
C ARG A 83 23.25 -35.34 -51.66
N ASP A 84 24.11 -34.50 -51.05
CA ASP A 84 25.54 -34.49 -51.38
C ASP A 84 26.36 -34.21 -50.08
N LEU A 85 26.84 -35.31 -49.48
CA LEU A 85 27.58 -35.28 -48.22
C LEU A 85 29.06 -34.96 -48.47
N ASN A 86 29.40 -33.68 -48.43
CA ASN A 86 30.75 -33.18 -48.55
C ASN A 86 31.07 -32.13 -47.50
N ASP A 87 32.35 -31.75 -47.37
CA ASP A 87 32.80 -30.79 -46.35
C ASP A 87 32.14 -29.41 -46.47
N THR A 88 31.81 -28.99 -47.70
CA THR A 88 31.17 -27.70 -47.95
C THR A 88 29.74 -27.69 -47.46
N THR A 89 28.97 -28.77 -47.69
CA THR A 89 27.56 -28.88 -47.22
C THR A 89 27.52 -29.04 -45.71
N ILE A 90 28.45 -29.77 -45.10
CA ILE A 90 28.60 -29.86 -43.63
C ILE A 90 28.87 -28.48 -43.04
N GLN A 91 29.75 -27.68 -43.64
CA GLN A 91 30.06 -26.32 -43.16
C GLN A 91 28.85 -25.39 -43.28
N ARG A 92 28.01 -25.52 -44.32
CA ARG A 92 26.78 -24.73 -44.45
C ARG A 92 25.78 -25.04 -43.35
N VAL A 93 25.58 -26.33 -43.03
CA VAL A 93 24.72 -26.74 -41.89
C VAL A 93 25.28 -26.22 -40.57
N ARG A 94 26.61 -26.30 -40.37
CA ARG A 94 27.27 -25.75 -39.17
C ARG A 94 27.05 -24.24 -39.03
N MET A 95 27.17 -23.48 -40.12
CA MET A 95 26.88 -22.03 -40.12
C MET A 95 25.42 -21.76 -39.77
N ALA A 96 24.46 -22.47 -40.37
CA ALA A 96 23.05 -22.30 -40.08
C ALA A 96 22.71 -22.62 -38.59
N LEU A 97 23.36 -23.64 -38.00
CA LEU A 97 23.22 -23.94 -36.57
C LEU A 97 23.78 -22.83 -35.69
N ASN A 98 24.96 -22.28 -36.02
CA ASN A 98 25.54 -21.16 -35.33
C ASN A 98 24.69 -19.90 -35.42
N ASP A 99 24.03 -19.65 -36.53
CA ASP A 99 23.08 -18.54 -36.69
C ASP A 99 21.90 -18.68 -35.73
N ILE A 100 21.29 -19.88 -35.61
CA ILE A 100 20.22 -20.14 -34.62
C ILE A 100 20.74 -19.94 -33.22
N MET A 101 21.94 -20.44 -32.89
CA MET A 101 22.51 -20.27 -31.55
C MET A 101 22.76 -18.79 -31.21
N SER A 102 23.32 -18.04 -32.17
CA SER A 102 23.60 -16.60 -31.94
C SER A 102 22.33 -15.80 -31.77
N LEU A 103 21.28 -16.08 -32.52
CA LEU A 103 19.97 -15.45 -32.44
C LEU A 103 19.30 -15.71 -31.08
N ASN A 104 19.30 -16.97 -30.64
CA ASN A 104 18.73 -17.34 -29.35
C ASN A 104 19.52 -16.75 -28.20
N MET A 105 20.85 -16.73 -28.26
CA MET A 105 21.70 -16.08 -27.23
C MET A 105 21.45 -14.59 -27.17
N ALA A 106 21.35 -13.90 -28.29
CA ALA A 106 21.02 -12.46 -28.31
C ALA A 106 19.63 -12.18 -27.75
N THR A 107 18.66 -13.05 -28.03
CA THR A 107 17.29 -12.94 -27.47
C THR A 107 17.27 -13.16 -25.96
N ILE A 108 17.97 -14.18 -25.46
CA ILE A 108 18.14 -14.42 -24.02
C ILE A 108 18.74 -13.19 -23.33
N TYR A 109 19.83 -12.66 -23.89
CA TYR A 109 20.48 -11.46 -23.34
C TYR A 109 19.54 -10.25 -23.32
N ARG A 110 18.84 -9.98 -24.42
CA ARG A 110 17.87 -8.88 -24.54
C ARG A 110 16.76 -9.02 -23.51
N LYS A 111 16.15 -10.19 -23.38
CA LYS A 111 15.03 -10.46 -22.46
C LYS A 111 15.47 -10.40 -21.00
N SER A 112 16.65 -10.95 -20.69
CA SER A 112 17.25 -10.83 -19.34
C SER A 112 17.46 -9.37 -18.95
N LYS A 113 17.96 -8.54 -19.88
CA LYS A 113 18.19 -7.11 -19.60
C LYS A 113 16.89 -6.31 -19.44
N VAL A 114 15.83 -6.70 -20.14
CA VAL A 114 14.49 -6.10 -19.95
C VAL A 114 13.94 -6.48 -18.57
N ALA A 115 14.06 -7.75 -18.18
CA ALA A 115 13.62 -8.21 -16.86
C ALA A 115 14.36 -7.50 -15.72
N GLU A 116 15.68 -7.33 -15.83
CA GLU A 116 16.50 -6.59 -14.87
C GLU A 116 16.01 -5.13 -14.71
N ARG A 117 15.83 -4.42 -15.83
CA ARG A 117 15.33 -3.04 -15.82
C ARG A 117 13.93 -2.92 -15.21
N THR A 118 13.06 -3.89 -15.48
CA THR A 118 11.70 -3.89 -14.92
C THR A 118 11.74 -4.13 -13.42
N ALA A 119 12.60 -5.04 -12.95
CA ALA A 119 12.82 -5.28 -11.52
C ALA A 119 13.33 -4.03 -10.80
N ASP A 120 14.33 -3.33 -11.38
CA ASP A 120 14.87 -2.09 -10.84
C ASP A 120 13.81 -0.99 -10.74
N GLN A 121 12.99 -0.84 -11.78
CA GLN A 121 11.86 0.11 -11.77
C GLN A 121 10.82 -0.24 -10.71
N ALA A 122 10.49 -1.52 -10.55
CA ALA A 122 9.56 -1.98 -9.53
C ALA A 122 10.09 -1.69 -8.11
N LEU A 123 11.38 -1.94 -7.85
CA LEU A 123 12.03 -1.62 -6.59
C LEU A 123 11.98 -0.11 -6.29
N LEU A 124 12.25 0.73 -7.29
CA LEU A 124 12.18 2.19 -7.15
C LEU A 124 10.78 2.64 -6.76
N TRP A 125 9.74 2.14 -7.43
CA TRP A 125 8.35 2.45 -7.08
C TRP A 125 7.97 1.99 -5.68
N ILE A 126 8.40 0.79 -5.27
CA ILE A 126 8.17 0.28 -3.91
C ILE A 126 8.82 1.20 -2.88
N CYS A 127 10.06 1.64 -3.11
CA CYS A 127 10.75 2.59 -2.22
C CYS A 127 10.03 3.94 -2.13
N ILE A 128 9.57 4.50 -3.26
CA ILE A 128 8.82 5.77 -3.28
C ILE A 128 7.53 5.64 -2.46
N ILE A 129 6.76 4.56 -2.67
CA ILE A 129 5.51 4.32 -1.94
C ILE A 129 5.79 4.14 -0.44
N ALA A 130 6.83 3.39 -0.07
CA ALA A 130 7.21 3.20 1.33
C ALA A 130 7.55 4.53 2.01
N VAL A 131 8.35 5.39 1.38
CA VAL A 131 8.68 6.72 1.89
C VAL A 131 7.41 7.59 2.02
N ALA A 132 6.54 7.59 1.03
CA ALA A 132 5.27 8.32 1.08
C ALA A 132 4.39 7.85 2.25
N CYS A 133 4.26 6.54 2.48
CA CYS A 133 3.52 5.98 3.62
C CYS A 133 4.11 6.44 4.97
N VAL A 134 5.43 6.44 5.11
CA VAL A 134 6.11 6.91 6.34
C VAL A 134 5.82 8.40 6.57
N LEU A 135 5.90 9.23 5.53
CA LEU A 135 5.61 10.66 5.64
C LEU A 135 4.14 10.93 6.02
N ILE A 136 3.20 10.19 5.44
CA ILE A 136 1.77 10.27 5.78
C ILE A 136 1.56 9.85 7.24
N ALA A 137 2.13 8.74 7.67
CA ALA A 137 2.03 8.26 9.05
C ALA A 137 2.59 9.29 10.04
N PHE A 138 3.73 9.91 9.72
CA PHE A 138 4.35 10.95 10.52
C PHE A 138 3.49 12.22 10.60
N ALA A 139 2.88 12.64 9.48
CA ALA A 139 1.95 13.75 9.45
C ALA A 139 0.70 13.49 10.33
N PHE A 140 0.16 12.27 10.31
CA PHE A 140 -0.93 11.85 11.20
C PHE A 140 -0.52 11.88 12.66
N LEU A 141 0.67 11.38 12.99
CA LEU A 141 1.18 11.34 14.36
C LEU A 141 1.27 12.74 14.99
N ILE A 142 1.63 13.76 14.20
CA ILE A 142 1.71 15.15 14.66
C ILE A 142 0.33 15.82 14.72
N ARG A 143 -0.55 15.51 13.76
CA ARG A 143 -1.85 16.22 13.63
C ARG A 143 -2.93 15.67 14.57
N LEU A 144 -2.94 14.38 14.85
CA LEU A 144 -3.94 13.73 15.72
C LEU A 144 -4.03 14.33 17.15
N PRO A 145 -2.90 14.57 17.87
CA PRO A 145 -2.96 15.14 19.21
C PRO A 145 -3.57 16.55 19.24
N ARG A 146 -3.33 17.35 18.21
CA ARG A 146 -3.86 18.71 18.10
C ARG A 146 -5.34 18.71 17.73
N SER A 147 -5.77 17.78 16.90
CA SER A 147 -7.14 17.74 16.38
C SER A 147 -8.14 17.08 17.32
N ILE A 148 -7.71 16.16 18.18
CA ILE A 148 -8.61 15.36 19.01
C ILE A 148 -8.27 15.52 20.50
N THR A 149 -7.02 15.29 20.89
CA THR A 149 -6.64 15.23 22.31
C THR A 149 -6.79 16.60 23.01
N SER A 150 -6.42 17.68 22.34
CA SER A 150 -6.51 19.04 22.90
C SER A 150 -7.96 19.47 23.14
N PRO A 151 -8.92 19.34 22.19
CA PRO A 151 -10.33 19.63 22.44
C PRO A 151 -10.95 18.80 23.57
N ILE A 152 -10.64 17.50 23.63
CA ILE A 152 -11.15 16.63 24.71
C ILE A 152 -10.62 17.08 26.06
N ARG A 153 -9.35 17.44 26.16
CA ARG A 153 -8.78 17.95 27.43
C ARG A 153 -9.44 19.25 27.86
N LYS A 154 -9.61 20.20 26.94
CA LYS A 154 -10.33 21.47 27.24
C LYS A 154 -11.77 21.22 27.70
N LEU A 155 -12.47 20.26 27.12
CA LEU A 155 -13.81 19.86 27.51
C LEU A 155 -13.81 19.30 28.95
N THR A 156 -12.86 18.38 29.25
CA THR A 156 -12.72 17.82 30.60
C THR A 156 -12.44 18.89 31.63
N ASP A 157 -11.51 19.81 31.35
CA ASP A 157 -11.19 20.94 32.24
C ASP A 157 -12.41 21.84 32.44
N GLY A 158 -13.17 22.11 31.37
CA GLY A 158 -14.42 22.88 31.46
C GLY A 158 -15.48 22.22 32.34
N ILE A 159 -15.67 20.89 32.21
CA ILE A 159 -16.60 20.14 33.07
C ILE A 159 -16.17 20.21 34.54
N LEU A 160 -14.90 20.12 34.87
CA LEU A 160 -14.38 20.24 36.22
C LEU A 160 -14.60 21.65 36.78
N GLU A 161 -14.46 22.70 35.96
CA GLU A 161 -14.78 24.07 36.38
C GLU A 161 -16.27 24.23 36.75
N ILE A 162 -17.19 23.68 35.96
CA ILE A 162 -18.63 23.66 36.29
C ILE A 162 -18.88 22.90 37.57
N ALA A 163 -18.23 21.74 37.79
CA ALA A 163 -18.35 20.96 39.02
C ALA A 163 -17.87 21.77 40.26
N ASN A 164 -16.87 22.63 40.07
CA ASN A 164 -16.37 23.54 41.10
C ASN A 164 -17.19 24.85 41.21
N HIS A 165 -18.40 24.90 40.67
CA HIS A 165 -19.33 26.02 40.72
C HIS A 165 -18.89 27.24 39.89
N ASN A 166 -17.90 27.12 39.04
CA ASN A 166 -17.50 28.18 38.09
C ASN A 166 -18.34 28.10 36.81
N TYR A 167 -19.55 28.61 36.84
CA TYR A 167 -20.50 28.59 35.72
C TYR A 167 -20.21 29.67 34.66
N GLU A 168 -19.26 30.55 34.90
CA GLU A 168 -18.88 31.61 33.95
C GLU A 168 -17.91 31.07 32.85
N LYS A 169 -17.34 29.89 33.07
CA LYS A 169 -16.45 29.25 32.10
C LYS A 169 -17.16 29.04 30.78
N ARG A 170 -16.49 29.39 29.67
CA ARG A 170 -16.94 29.12 28.31
C ARG A 170 -15.87 28.33 27.58
N LEU A 171 -16.30 27.43 26.71
CA LEU A 171 -15.41 26.61 25.92
C LEU A 171 -15.34 27.10 24.47
N ASP A 172 -14.11 27.16 23.96
CA ASP A 172 -13.78 27.27 22.57
C ASP A 172 -12.90 26.06 22.20
N LEU A 173 -13.46 25.13 21.43
CA LEU A 173 -12.83 23.87 21.05
C LEU A 173 -12.24 23.91 19.63
N GLY A 174 -12.24 25.09 18.97
CA GLY A 174 -11.72 25.31 17.63
C GLY A 174 -12.75 25.12 16.53
N ASP A 175 -12.29 25.19 15.28
CA ASP A 175 -13.14 25.27 14.07
C ASP A 175 -13.68 23.90 13.59
N ASN A 176 -13.38 22.80 14.27
CA ASN A 176 -13.92 21.50 13.89
C ASN A 176 -15.42 21.46 14.23
N GLN A 177 -16.26 21.18 13.22
CA GLN A 177 -17.70 21.24 13.31
C GLN A 177 -18.27 20.38 14.46
N GLU A 178 -17.74 19.16 14.64
CA GLU A 178 -18.20 18.24 15.68
C GLU A 178 -17.89 18.78 17.10
N PHE A 179 -16.73 19.38 17.29
CA PHE A 179 -16.33 19.98 18.55
C PHE A 179 -16.99 21.34 18.80
N ALA A 180 -17.29 22.10 17.75
CA ALA A 180 -18.02 23.36 17.86
C ALA A 180 -19.46 23.15 18.37
N GLU A 181 -20.14 22.08 17.93
CA GLU A 181 -21.48 21.71 18.44
C GLU A 181 -21.44 21.34 19.94
N VAL A 182 -20.43 20.55 20.34
CA VAL A 182 -20.21 20.19 21.75
C VAL A 182 -19.94 21.44 22.59
N ALA A 183 -19.07 22.35 22.14
CA ALA A 183 -18.77 23.60 22.82
C ALA A 183 -20.02 24.48 22.99
N SER A 184 -20.84 24.60 21.93
CA SER A 184 -22.09 25.34 21.95
C SER A 184 -23.08 24.76 22.99
N SER A 185 -23.22 23.43 23.02
CA SER A 185 -24.10 22.76 23.99
C SER A 185 -23.62 22.91 25.41
N PHE A 186 -22.30 22.82 25.64
CA PHE A 186 -21.69 23.10 26.95
C PHE A 186 -21.93 24.55 27.40
N ASN A 187 -21.71 25.51 26.51
CA ASN A 187 -21.86 26.93 26.82
C ASN A 187 -23.32 27.29 27.16
N ARG A 188 -24.30 26.72 26.47
CA ARG A 188 -25.72 26.84 26.79
C ARG A 188 -26.07 26.25 28.18
N MET A 189 -25.49 25.11 28.52
CA MET A 189 -25.65 24.50 29.84
C MET A 189 -25.09 25.42 30.94
N ALA A 190 -23.86 25.92 30.77
CA ALA A 190 -23.20 26.82 31.67
C ALA A 190 -23.99 28.13 31.90
N GLU A 191 -24.57 28.68 30.81
CA GLU A 191 -25.43 29.87 30.87
C GLU A 191 -26.68 29.61 31.71
N ARG A 192 -27.41 28.51 31.49
CA ARG A 192 -28.59 28.15 32.28
C ARG A 192 -28.26 27.94 33.76
N LEU A 193 -27.11 27.33 34.08
CA LEU A 193 -26.65 27.17 35.46
C LEU A 193 -26.35 28.51 36.13
N THR A 194 -25.77 29.46 35.38
CA THR A 194 -25.52 30.83 35.86
C THR A 194 -26.83 31.54 36.16
N GLU A 195 -27.83 31.45 35.25
CA GLU A 195 -29.16 32.05 35.46
C GLU A 195 -29.88 31.46 36.68
N TYR A 196 -29.88 30.11 36.77
CA TYR A 196 -30.49 29.41 37.91
C TYR A 196 -29.87 29.84 39.24
N ARG A 197 -28.55 29.94 39.32
CA ARG A 197 -27.83 30.41 40.53
C ARG A 197 -28.21 31.84 40.91
N LYS A 198 -28.27 32.73 39.89
CA LYS A 198 -28.65 34.15 40.13
C LYS A 198 -30.09 34.26 40.61
N SER A 199 -31.02 33.52 40.03
CA SER A 199 -32.44 33.50 40.47
C SER A 199 -32.57 32.98 41.90
N THR A 200 -31.95 31.80 42.18
CA THR A 200 -32.01 31.24 43.54
C THR A 200 -31.41 32.16 44.61
N LEU A 201 -30.31 32.84 44.27
CA LEU A 201 -29.70 33.81 45.20
C LEU A 201 -30.61 35.03 45.41
N ALA A 202 -31.25 35.53 44.35
CA ALA A 202 -32.21 36.63 44.44
C ALA A 202 -33.42 36.24 45.33
N ASP A 203 -33.96 35.04 45.16
CA ASP A 203 -35.08 34.54 45.99
C ASP A 203 -34.69 34.41 47.45
N ILE A 204 -33.49 33.93 47.78
CA ILE A 204 -32.97 33.83 49.15
C ILE A 204 -32.81 35.22 49.75
N ILE A 205 -32.23 36.18 49.00
CA ILE A 205 -32.06 37.56 49.47
C ILE A 205 -33.42 38.20 49.72
N GLN A 206 -34.40 38.00 48.85
CA GLN A 206 -35.76 38.53 49.01
C GLN A 206 -36.45 37.90 50.22
N ALA A 207 -36.36 36.59 50.42
CA ALA A 207 -36.92 35.91 51.60
C ALA A 207 -36.26 36.42 52.89
N LYS A 208 -34.94 36.59 52.88
CA LYS A 208 -34.23 37.19 54.05
C LYS A 208 -34.74 38.59 54.38
N LYS A 209 -34.85 39.49 53.40
CA LYS A 209 -35.38 40.85 53.59
C LYS A 209 -36.82 40.83 54.08
N TYR A 210 -37.65 39.91 53.59
CA TYR A 210 -39.01 39.73 54.03
C TYR A 210 -39.06 39.32 55.51
N ILE A 211 -38.26 38.35 55.93
CA ILE A 211 -38.16 37.91 57.32
C ILE A 211 -37.63 39.05 58.21
N GLU A 212 -36.59 39.75 57.76
CA GLU A 212 -36.07 40.92 58.50
C GLU A 212 -37.13 42.01 58.68
N ALA A 213 -37.94 42.28 57.65
CA ALA A 213 -39.03 43.28 57.74
C ALA A 213 -40.13 42.84 58.75
N ILE A 214 -40.49 41.53 58.72
CA ILE A 214 -41.45 41.01 59.74
C ILE A 214 -40.92 41.14 61.14
N VAL A 215 -39.67 40.66 61.36
CA VAL A 215 -39.07 40.74 62.75
C VAL A 215 -39.01 42.16 63.24
N ASN A 216 -38.63 43.13 62.38
CA ASN A 216 -38.54 44.54 62.74
C ASN A 216 -39.93 45.22 62.96
N SER A 217 -41.02 44.63 62.45
CA SER A 217 -42.38 45.17 62.62
C SER A 217 -43.08 44.67 63.89
N ILE A 218 -42.53 43.69 64.56
CA ILE A 218 -43.10 43.15 65.81
C ILE A 218 -42.58 43.94 66.98
N THR A 219 -43.52 44.49 67.73
CA THR A 219 -43.23 45.37 68.87
C THR A 219 -42.99 44.58 70.19
N GLU A 220 -43.27 43.28 70.18
CA GLU A 220 -43.05 42.35 71.27
C GLU A 220 -41.69 41.66 71.20
N PRO A 221 -41.02 41.33 72.33
CA PRO A 221 -39.77 40.61 72.31
C PRO A 221 -39.93 39.18 71.74
N ILE A 222 -39.14 38.81 70.70
CA ILE A 222 -39.15 37.49 70.08
C ILE A 222 -37.80 36.83 70.35
N ILE A 223 -37.84 35.58 70.72
CA ILE A 223 -36.65 34.72 70.79
C ILE A 223 -36.76 33.62 69.72
N GLY A 224 -35.84 33.64 68.77
CA GLY A 224 -35.69 32.54 67.76
C GLY A 224 -34.88 31.41 68.36
N LEU A 225 -35.39 30.18 68.25
CA LEU A 225 -34.67 28.95 68.67
C LEU A 225 -34.36 28.06 67.49
N ASP A 226 -33.16 27.46 67.48
CA ASP A 226 -32.77 26.37 66.56
C ASP A 226 -33.45 25.06 66.99
N ARG A 227 -33.30 24.03 66.16
CA ARG A 227 -33.78 22.67 66.44
C ARG A 227 -33.25 22.11 67.74
N ASP A 228 -32.04 22.51 68.16
CA ASP A 228 -31.38 22.12 69.39
C ASP A 228 -31.75 23.07 70.60
N ARG A 229 -32.77 23.93 70.43
CA ARG A 229 -33.23 24.92 71.38
C ARG A 229 -32.19 25.95 71.76
N SER A 230 -31.17 26.17 70.95
CA SER A 230 -30.23 27.26 71.07
C SER A 230 -30.82 28.55 70.48
N ILE A 231 -30.54 29.70 71.19
CA ILE A 231 -31.04 31.01 70.76
C ILE A 231 -30.33 31.42 69.47
N LEU A 232 -31.10 31.72 68.42
CA LEU A 232 -30.62 32.19 67.13
C LEU A 232 -30.52 33.69 67.01
N PHE A 233 -31.43 34.44 67.71
CA PHE A 233 -31.48 35.89 67.80
C PHE A 233 -32.51 36.33 68.91
#